data_f33ad85edb316f3e0e22446d183a28e5
#
_entry.id   f33ad85edb316f3e0e22446d183a28e5
#
_cell.length_a   1.000
_cell.length_b   1.000
_cell.length_c   1.000
_cell.angle_alpha   90.00
_cell.angle_beta   90.00
_cell.angle_gamma   90.00
#
_symmetry.space_group_name_H-M   'P 1'
#
loop_
_entity.id
_entity.type
_entity.pdbx_description
1 polymer ?
#
loop_
_entity_poly.entity_id
_entity_poly.type
_entity_poly.pdbx_seq_one_letter_code
_entity_poly.pdbx_strand_id
1 'polypeptide(L)'
;MKLGFRFIQISVVLLFVTASAWAQSSGDLTSKYGTPFKAYEIRPGLMMTVRFAENGQASELRIVRHAATDSKVYLDTTIPAYLSKEIVDELVPVAERGARGELSGLMLIVGGSGTSSDDYEKVAITYYLSQSKECSGLVAIVIKWKNRALP
;
A
#
# COMPACT_ATOMS: atom_id res chain seq x y z
N MET A 1 29.21 51.29 -32.23
CA MET A 1 29.36 50.30 -31.14
C MET A 1 28.04 50.13 -30.41
N LYS A 2 26.99 49.59 -30.98
CA LYS A 2 25.63 49.34 -30.32
C LYS A 2 25.00 48.01 -30.70
N LEU A 3 25.68 47.09 -31.36
CA LEU A 3 25.11 45.78 -31.76
C LEU A 3 25.36 44.64 -30.76
N GLY A 4 26.28 44.77 -29.83
CA GLY A 4 26.65 43.67 -28.92
C GLY A 4 25.65 43.44 -27.74
N PHE A 5 24.86 44.44 -27.37
CA PHE A 5 24.03 44.36 -26.18
C PHE A 5 22.67 43.65 -26.38
N ARG A 6 22.19 43.55 -27.60
CA ARG A 6 20.89 42.90 -27.91
C ARG A 6 20.96 41.38 -28.00
N PHE A 7 22.12 40.80 -28.29
CA PHE A 7 22.27 39.33 -28.36
C PHE A 7 22.37 38.67 -26.99
N ILE A 8 22.84 39.37 -25.96
CA ILE A 8 22.96 38.83 -24.61
C ILE A 8 21.57 38.70 -23.95
N GLN A 9 20.64 39.61 -24.24
CA GLN A 9 19.28 39.54 -23.65
C GLN A 9 18.42 38.40 -24.22
N ILE A 10 18.63 38.03 -25.49
CA ILE A 10 17.87 36.93 -26.11
C ILE A 10 18.35 35.57 -25.55
N SER A 11 19.65 35.42 -25.29
CA SER A 11 20.22 34.17 -24.73
C SER A 11 19.75 33.90 -23.27
N VAL A 12 19.54 34.93 -22.47
CA VAL A 12 19.07 34.77 -21.09
C VAL A 12 17.59 34.38 -21.04
N VAL A 13 16.75 34.91 -21.94
CA VAL A 13 15.34 34.55 -22.02
C VAL A 13 15.16 33.09 -22.51
N LEU A 14 15.99 32.59 -23.41
CA LEU A 14 15.92 31.20 -23.87
C LEU A 14 16.32 30.19 -22.78
N LEU A 15 17.20 30.57 -21.84
CA LEU A 15 17.63 29.69 -20.75
C LEU A 15 16.56 29.50 -19.64
N PHE A 16 15.62 30.44 -19.53
CA PHE A 16 14.52 30.32 -18.57
C PHE A 16 13.34 29.47 -19.06
N VAL A 17 13.20 29.22 -20.35
CA VAL A 17 12.10 28.44 -20.93
C VAL A 17 12.35 26.91 -20.84
N THR A 18 13.59 26.48 -20.66
CA THR A 18 13.94 25.05 -20.58
C THR A 18 13.89 24.46 -19.16
N ALA A 19 13.58 25.25 -18.15
CA ALA A 19 13.45 24.80 -16.77
C ALA A 19 12.00 24.47 -16.37
N SER A 20 11.08 24.29 -17.32
CA SER A 20 9.75 23.70 -17.06
C SER A 20 9.93 22.19 -16.89
N ALA A 21 10.78 21.83 -15.96
CA ALA A 21 11.08 20.45 -15.61
C ALA A 21 9.83 19.76 -15.08
N TRP A 22 9.26 18.85 -15.80
CA TRP A 22 8.83 17.48 -15.42
C TRP A 22 8.23 17.32 -14.02
N ALA A 23 7.59 18.32 -13.45
CA ALA A 23 6.73 18.13 -12.31
C ALA A 23 5.42 17.52 -12.82
N GLN A 24 5.33 16.20 -12.80
CA GLN A 24 4.05 15.52 -13.03
C GLN A 24 3.05 16.06 -12.01
N SER A 25 1.94 16.60 -12.48
CA SER A 25 0.88 17.06 -11.57
C SER A 25 0.26 15.85 -10.86
N SER A 26 -0.33 16.08 -9.68
CA SER A 26 -1.08 15.02 -8.98
C SER A 26 -2.22 14.49 -9.85
N GLY A 27 -2.79 15.33 -10.73
CA GLY A 27 -3.80 14.93 -11.71
C GLY A 27 -3.25 13.96 -12.75
N ASP A 28 -2.06 14.20 -13.29
CA ASP A 28 -1.41 13.29 -14.25
C ASP A 28 -1.11 11.93 -13.61
N LEU A 29 -0.62 11.93 -12.35
CA LEU A 29 -0.35 10.71 -11.61
C LEU A 29 -1.64 9.95 -11.30
N THR A 30 -2.71 10.64 -10.90
CA THR A 30 -4.01 10.02 -10.64
C THR A 30 -4.62 9.44 -11.91
N SER A 31 -4.53 10.15 -13.04
CA SER A 31 -5.00 9.66 -14.34
C SER A 31 -4.25 8.43 -14.81
N LYS A 32 -2.93 8.35 -14.56
CA LYS A 32 -2.06 7.28 -15.02
C LYS A 32 -2.04 6.08 -14.09
N TYR A 33 -2.09 6.31 -12.77
CA TYR A 33 -1.86 5.28 -11.75
C TYR A 33 -3.05 5.04 -10.82
N GLY A 34 -4.16 5.76 -11.03
CA GLY A 34 -5.36 5.66 -10.21
C GLY A 34 -5.33 6.55 -8.97
N THR A 35 -6.37 6.40 -8.15
CA THR A 35 -6.56 7.21 -6.95
C THR A 35 -5.42 7.05 -5.96
N PRO A 36 -4.83 8.14 -5.43
CA PRO A 36 -3.79 8.06 -4.43
C PRO A 36 -4.29 7.39 -3.15
N PHE A 37 -3.41 6.66 -2.47
CA PHE A 37 -3.69 6.04 -1.18
C PHE A 37 -2.76 6.60 -0.09
N LYS A 38 -3.23 6.58 1.15
CA LYS A 38 -2.40 6.98 2.30
C LYS A 38 -1.61 5.78 2.82
N ALA A 39 -0.37 6.02 3.21
CA ALA A 39 0.50 5.02 3.81
C ALA A 39 0.93 5.49 5.21
N TYR A 40 0.98 4.55 6.16
CA TYR A 40 1.35 4.79 7.56
C TYR A 40 2.32 3.71 8.02
N GLU A 41 3.33 4.07 8.78
CA GLU A 41 4.11 3.11 9.54
C GLU A 41 3.39 2.85 10.87
N ILE A 42 2.79 1.67 11.02
CA ILE A 42 1.98 1.33 12.19
C ILE A 42 2.79 0.67 13.30
N ARG A 43 3.92 0.09 12.97
CA ARG A 43 4.95 -0.48 13.86
C ARG A 43 6.29 -0.36 13.12
N PRO A 44 7.43 -0.40 13.83
CA PRO A 44 8.74 -0.38 13.16
C PRO A 44 8.85 -1.43 12.05
N GLY A 45 9.05 -0.97 10.83
CA GLY A 45 9.16 -1.81 9.63
C GLY A 45 7.84 -2.39 9.12
N LEU A 46 6.67 -2.01 9.64
CA LEU A 46 5.36 -2.40 9.14
C LEU A 46 4.60 -1.21 8.56
N MET A 47 4.34 -1.28 7.28
CA MET A 47 3.61 -0.26 6.55
C MET A 47 2.16 -0.70 6.31
N MET A 48 1.24 0.20 6.58
CA MET A 48 -0.17 0.06 6.24
C MET A 48 -0.53 1.06 5.14
N THR A 49 -1.08 0.58 4.05
CA THR A 49 -1.69 1.42 3.01
C THR A 49 -3.21 1.40 3.16
N VAL A 50 -3.84 2.55 2.99
CA VAL A 50 -5.28 2.72 3.16
C VAL A 50 -5.89 3.17 1.86
N ARG A 51 -6.90 2.45 1.39
CA ARG A 51 -7.77 2.87 0.31
C ARG A 51 -9.09 3.36 0.91
N PHE A 52 -9.57 4.49 0.45
CA PHE A 52 -10.81 5.10 0.90
C PHE A 52 -11.92 4.90 -0.13
N ALA A 53 -13.14 4.70 0.34
CA ALA A 53 -14.34 4.76 -0.49
C ALA A 53 -14.70 6.23 -0.79
N GLU A 54 -15.65 6.47 -1.70
CA GLU A 54 -16.12 7.80 -2.09
C GLU A 54 -16.66 8.61 -0.89
N ASN A 55 -17.22 7.95 0.10
CA ASN A 55 -17.70 8.58 1.34
C ASN A 55 -16.58 8.96 2.32
N GLY A 56 -15.31 8.81 1.94
CA GLY A 56 -14.14 9.11 2.77
C GLY A 56 -13.82 8.07 3.86
N GLN A 57 -14.58 6.98 3.96
CA GLN A 57 -14.30 5.91 4.90
C GLN A 57 -13.28 4.92 4.33
N ALA A 58 -12.41 4.37 5.17
CA ALA A 58 -11.50 3.31 4.75
C ALA A 58 -12.28 2.10 4.24
N SER A 59 -12.04 1.68 3.01
CA SER A 59 -12.66 0.51 2.37
C SER A 59 -11.73 -0.71 2.36
N GLU A 60 -10.42 -0.47 2.30
CA GLU A 60 -9.41 -1.51 2.32
C GLU A 60 -8.15 -1.04 3.05
N LEU A 61 -7.59 -1.88 3.90
CA LEU A 61 -6.26 -1.73 4.48
C LEU A 61 -5.37 -2.86 3.97
N ARG A 62 -4.13 -2.53 3.62
CA ARG A 62 -3.11 -3.51 3.29
C ARG A 62 -1.89 -3.28 4.16
N ILE A 63 -1.49 -4.29 4.89
CA ILE A 63 -0.35 -4.27 5.80
C ILE A 63 0.73 -5.17 5.21
N VAL A 64 1.93 -4.64 5.09
CA VAL A 64 3.11 -5.34 4.57
C VAL A 64 4.32 -4.98 5.41
N ARG A 65 5.29 -5.87 5.50
CA ARG A 65 6.58 -5.50 6.06
C ARG A 65 7.37 -4.73 5.01
N HIS A 66 7.87 -3.56 5.38
CA HIS A 66 8.77 -2.79 4.55
C HIS A 66 10.18 -3.34 4.77
N ALA A 67 10.78 -3.91 3.73
CA ALA A 67 12.20 -4.24 3.77
C ALA A 67 12.97 -2.93 3.96
N ALA A 68 13.69 -2.80 5.08
CA ALA A 68 14.60 -1.68 5.28
C ALA A 68 15.58 -1.64 4.09
N THR A 69 15.84 -0.45 3.59
CA THR A 69 16.65 -0.18 2.39
C THR A 69 18.12 -0.64 2.54
N ASP A 70 18.49 -1.11 3.74
CA ASP A 70 19.81 -1.66 4.02
C ASP A 70 19.88 -3.11 3.53
N SER A 71 20.62 -3.32 2.46
CA SER A 71 20.73 -4.54 1.64
C SER A 71 21.18 -5.82 2.35
N LYS A 72 21.27 -5.85 3.67
CA LYS A 72 21.63 -7.03 4.47
C LYS A 72 20.46 -7.68 5.21
N VAL A 73 19.24 -7.14 5.14
CA VAL A 73 18.07 -7.60 5.90
C VAL A 73 16.95 -8.12 4.99
N TYR A 74 17.30 -8.75 3.86
CA TYR A 74 16.31 -9.45 3.02
C TYR A 74 15.68 -10.69 3.69
N LEU A 75 16.10 -11.05 4.88
CA LEU A 75 15.69 -12.30 5.53
C LEU A 75 14.44 -12.20 6.42
N ASP A 76 13.92 -10.98 6.68
CA ASP A 76 12.78 -10.84 7.58
C ASP A 76 11.65 -9.98 6.95
N THR A 77 11.12 -10.48 5.82
CA THR A 77 9.97 -9.87 5.13
C THR A 77 8.63 -10.38 5.65
N THR A 78 8.63 -11.22 6.68
CA THR A 78 7.43 -11.83 7.22
C THR A 78 6.89 -11.09 8.45
N ILE A 79 5.59 -11.12 8.62
CA ILE A 79 4.89 -10.59 9.77
C ILE A 79 4.77 -11.72 10.81
N PRO A 80 5.28 -11.58 12.04
CA PRO A 80 5.12 -12.60 13.07
C PRO A 80 3.65 -12.89 13.36
N ALA A 81 3.31 -14.17 13.57
CA ALA A 81 1.92 -14.60 13.77
C ALA A 81 1.25 -13.92 14.97
N TYR A 82 1.97 -13.73 16.09
CA TYR A 82 1.44 -13.03 17.25
C TYR A 82 1.11 -11.56 16.95
N LEU A 83 1.98 -10.90 16.18
CA LEU A 83 1.83 -9.51 15.81
C LEU A 83 0.69 -9.32 14.79
N SER A 84 0.47 -10.29 13.89
CA SER A 84 -0.62 -10.24 12.93
C SER A 84 -1.99 -10.23 13.63
N LYS A 85 -2.15 -11.07 14.65
CA LYS A 85 -3.40 -11.10 15.43
C LYS A 85 -3.61 -9.79 16.19
N GLU A 86 -2.59 -9.28 16.87
CA GLU A 86 -2.64 -8.02 17.60
C GLU A 86 -3.07 -6.85 16.71
N ILE A 87 -2.42 -6.71 15.54
CA ILE A 87 -2.72 -5.64 14.58
C ILE A 87 -4.16 -5.76 14.05
N VAL A 88 -4.58 -6.96 13.69
CA VAL A 88 -5.94 -7.18 13.20
C VAL A 88 -6.98 -6.86 14.29
N ASP A 89 -6.74 -7.24 15.52
CA ASP A 89 -7.67 -6.97 16.64
C ASP A 89 -7.71 -5.47 17.00
N GLU A 90 -6.59 -4.75 16.84
CA GLU A 90 -6.52 -3.30 17.00
C GLU A 90 -7.28 -2.55 15.91
N LEU A 91 -7.07 -2.93 14.63
CA LEU A 91 -7.66 -2.24 13.47
C LEU A 91 -9.14 -2.58 13.25
N VAL A 92 -9.54 -3.80 13.60
CA VAL A 92 -10.91 -4.27 13.49
C VAL A 92 -11.22 -5.11 14.72
N PRO A 93 -11.69 -4.50 15.81
CA PRO A 93 -12.08 -5.20 17.02
C PRO A 93 -13.08 -6.33 16.72
N VAL A 94 -12.97 -7.45 17.43
CA VAL A 94 -13.81 -8.64 17.20
C VAL A 94 -15.31 -8.30 17.22
N ALA A 95 -15.72 -7.42 18.13
CA ALA A 95 -17.11 -6.97 18.25
C ALA A 95 -17.64 -6.23 17.00
N GLU A 96 -16.75 -5.67 16.18
CA GLU A 96 -17.10 -4.91 14.99
C GLU A 96 -17.16 -5.76 13.70
N ARG A 97 -16.63 -6.99 13.73
CA ARG A 97 -16.55 -7.88 12.54
C ARG A 97 -17.90 -8.44 12.11
N GLY A 98 -18.84 -8.57 13.02
CA GLY A 98 -20.09 -9.30 12.81
C GLY A 98 -19.92 -10.82 12.93
N ALA A 99 -20.90 -11.58 12.48
CA ALA A 99 -20.88 -13.04 12.52
C ALA A 99 -19.76 -13.60 11.62
N ARG A 100 -19.10 -14.67 12.08
CA ARG A 100 -18.07 -15.38 11.30
C ARG A 100 -18.74 -16.25 10.24
N GLY A 101 -18.28 -16.12 8.99
CA GLY A 101 -18.76 -16.92 7.87
C GLY A 101 -18.21 -18.35 7.89
N GLU A 102 -18.94 -19.26 7.24
CA GLU A 102 -18.60 -20.69 7.18
C GLU A 102 -17.27 -20.97 6.48
N LEU A 103 -16.88 -20.12 5.52
CA LEU A 103 -15.65 -20.27 4.74
C LEU A 103 -14.41 -19.67 5.43
N SER A 104 -14.57 -19.18 6.67
CA SER A 104 -13.44 -18.64 7.44
C SER A 104 -12.41 -19.71 7.78
N GLY A 105 -11.12 -19.36 7.61
CA GLY A 105 -10.00 -20.25 7.91
C GLY A 105 -9.62 -21.19 6.77
N LEU A 106 -10.28 -21.11 5.64
CA LEU A 106 -9.86 -21.87 4.45
C LEU A 106 -8.50 -21.35 3.99
N MET A 107 -7.61 -22.30 3.72
CA MET A 107 -6.28 -22.02 3.18
C MET A 107 -6.18 -22.58 1.76
N LEU A 108 -5.79 -21.74 0.82
CA LEU A 108 -5.45 -22.11 -0.55
C LEU A 108 -3.95 -21.95 -0.77
N ILE A 109 -3.28 -23.00 -1.20
CA ILE A 109 -1.85 -22.99 -1.52
C ILE A 109 -1.66 -23.37 -2.98
N VAL A 110 -1.00 -22.49 -3.74
CA VAL A 110 -0.68 -22.69 -5.15
C VAL A 110 0.73 -22.19 -5.44
N GLY A 111 1.59 -23.07 -5.98
CA GLY A 111 2.89 -22.67 -6.51
C GLY A 111 3.83 -21.96 -5.51
N GLY A 112 3.84 -22.34 -4.24
CA GLY A 112 4.69 -21.74 -3.21
C GLY A 112 4.14 -20.43 -2.63
N SER A 113 2.90 -20.09 -2.94
CA SER A 113 2.16 -18.99 -2.32
C SER A 113 0.86 -19.52 -1.72
N GLY A 114 0.43 -18.96 -0.60
CA GLY A 114 -0.80 -19.34 0.06
C GLY A 114 -1.65 -18.13 0.42
N THR A 115 -2.95 -18.34 0.51
CA THR A 115 -3.88 -17.39 1.09
C THR A 115 -4.75 -18.08 2.12
N SER A 116 -4.97 -17.43 3.25
CA SER A 116 -5.99 -17.82 4.21
C SER A 116 -6.92 -16.64 4.42
N SER A 117 -8.21 -16.89 4.59
CA SER A 117 -9.17 -15.81 4.75
C SER A 117 -10.09 -16.07 5.94
N ASP A 118 -10.21 -15.08 6.81
CA ASP A 118 -11.27 -15.01 7.79
C ASP A 118 -12.39 -14.12 7.25
N ASP A 119 -13.51 -14.74 6.93
CA ASP A 119 -14.67 -14.06 6.39
C ASP A 119 -15.70 -13.80 7.52
N TYR A 120 -16.06 -12.53 7.67
CA TYR A 120 -17.08 -12.08 8.62
C TYR A 120 -18.19 -11.34 7.88
N GLU A 121 -19.32 -11.13 8.55
CA GLU A 121 -20.45 -10.41 7.98
C GLU A 121 -20.09 -9.02 7.44
N LYS A 122 -19.26 -8.24 8.16
CA LYS A 122 -18.92 -6.85 7.82
C LYS A 122 -17.56 -6.68 7.19
N VAL A 123 -16.66 -7.65 7.33
CA VAL A 123 -15.27 -7.54 6.92
C VAL A 123 -14.70 -8.88 6.47
N ALA A 124 -13.84 -8.86 5.48
CA ALA A 124 -13.00 -9.99 5.10
C ALA A 124 -11.54 -9.67 5.41
N ILE A 125 -10.83 -10.60 6.05
CA ILE A 125 -9.41 -10.48 6.41
C ILE A 125 -8.67 -11.58 5.68
N THR A 126 -7.78 -11.20 4.76
CA THR A 126 -7.01 -12.16 3.96
C THR A 126 -5.54 -12.09 4.35
N TYR A 127 -4.97 -13.23 4.65
CA TYR A 127 -3.57 -13.43 4.98
C TYR A 127 -2.86 -14.02 3.77
N TYR A 128 -1.81 -13.36 3.31
CA TYR A 128 -0.97 -13.83 2.21
C TYR A 128 0.31 -14.47 2.77
N LEU A 129 0.54 -15.71 2.38
CA LEU A 129 1.65 -16.52 2.84
C LEU A 129 2.63 -16.75 1.69
N SER A 130 3.92 -16.71 1.97
CA SER A 130 4.96 -17.19 1.07
C SER A 130 5.54 -18.48 1.63
N GLN A 131 5.83 -19.42 0.74
CA GLN A 131 6.52 -20.68 1.03
C GLN A 131 7.76 -20.84 0.16
N SER A 132 8.34 -19.72 -0.31
CA SER A 132 9.60 -19.77 -1.05
C SER A 132 10.76 -20.11 -0.14
N LYS A 133 11.87 -20.60 -0.72
CA LYS A 133 13.11 -20.87 0.03
C LYS A 133 13.70 -19.62 0.67
N GLU A 134 13.43 -18.46 0.07
CA GLU A 134 13.97 -17.17 0.48
C GLU A 134 13.09 -16.46 1.52
N CYS A 135 11.78 -16.78 1.53
CA CYS A 135 10.84 -16.17 2.43
C CYS A 135 9.71 -17.16 2.72
N SER A 136 9.59 -17.60 3.96
CA SER A 136 8.51 -18.48 4.39
C SER A 136 7.76 -17.85 5.56
N GLY A 137 6.46 -17.63 5.38
CA GLY A 137 5.59 -17.06 6.41
C GLY A 137 4.58 -16.04 5.87
N LEU A 138 3.96 -15.30 6.77
CA LEU A 138 2.97 -14.27 6.46
C LEU A 138 3.65 -13.02 5.88
N VAL A 139 3.32 -12.66 4.66
CA VAL A 139 3.95 -11.52 3.94
C VAL A 139 3.04 -10.31 3.83
N ALA A 140 1.72 -10.50 3.88
CA ALA A 140 0.76 -9.39 3.86
C ALA A 140 -0.55 -9.76 4.55
N ILE A 141 -1.22 -8.74 5.07
CA ILE A 141 -2.60 -8.82 5.57
C ILE A 141 -3.42 -7.80 4.79
N VAL A 142 -4.58 -8.22 4.28
CA VAL A 142 -5.54 -7.33 3.63
C VAL A 142 -6.86 -7.40 4.39
N ILE A 143 -7.33 -6.26 4.84
CA ILE A 143 -8.61 -6.10 5.52
C ILE A 143 -9.54 -5.32 4.58
N LYS A 144 -10.69 -5.87 4.25
CA LYS A 144 -11.63 -5.30 3.32
C LYS A 144 -13.05 -5.26 3.91
N TRP A 145 -13.64 -4.08 4.01
CA TRP A 145 -15.02 -3.92 4.46
C TRP A 145 -16.02 -4.20 3.35
N LYS A 146 -17.00 -5.06 3.61
CA LYS A 146 -17.95 -5.54 2.61
C LYS A 146 -18.99 -4.50 2.18
N ASN A 147 -19.36 -3.58 3.07
CA ASN A 147 -20.39 -2.57 2.82
C ASN A 147 -19.86 -1.18 2.46
N ARG A 148 -18.55 -1.11 2.14
CA ARG A 148 -17.91 0.14 1.72
C ARG A 148 -17.51 -0.02 0.27
N ALA A 149 -18.26 0.60 -0.65
CA ALA A 149 -17.93 0.58 -2.07
C ALA A 149 -16.51 1.12 -2.29
N LEU A 150 -15.74 0.42 -3.12
CA LEU A 150 -14.47 0.95 -3.63
C LEU A 150 -14.80 1.99 -4.71
N PRO A 151 -13.99 3.05 -4.85
CA PRO A 151 -14.14 4.01 -5.93
C PRO A 151 -13.89 3.38 -7.29
#